data_16c9570921fed96fbc6e9c79fa3d745e
#
_entry.id   16c9570921fed96fbc6e9c79fa3d745e
#
_cell.length_a   1.000
_cell.length_b   1.000
_cell.length_c   1.000
_cell.angle_alpha   90.00
_cell.angle_beta   90.00
_cell.angle_gamma   90.00
#
_symmetry.space_group_name_H-M   'P 1'
#
loop_
_entity.id
_entity.type
_entity.pdbx_description
1 polymer ?
#
loop_
_entity_poly.entity_id
_entity_poly.type
_entity_poly.pdbx_seq_one_letter_code
_entity_poly.pdbx_strand_id
1 'polypeptide(L)'
;PHNVGKMDNPDAEATEGSPACGDQVTVYLKVNDETKTIEDISFLSYGCASNIATASIITDMAKGKTLEEAKNITWKDAMDALDGLPPVKVHCSVLAADTLQSAISNYEIEHGLKKVPDFGKATIEEELKKIIYPQVGEDIIALKMVKYIGFQDGEVTIDLNIMKFDQWRENIAEEIREHLLKYPEVKKITINLP
;
A
#
# COMPACT_ATOMS: atom_id res chain seq x y z
N PRO A 1 1.31 8.67 19.55
CA PRO A 1 1.32 7.43 18.77
C PRO A 1 1.69 6.25 19.66
N HIS A 2 1.09 5.08 19.37
CA HIS A 2 1.39 3.81 20.02
C HIS A 2 2.28 2.97 19.08
N ASN A 3 2.91 1.94 19.63
CA ASN A 3 3.69 0.94 18.87
C ASN A 3 4.83 1.52 18.00
N VAL A 4 5.36 2.68 18.37
CA VAL A 4 6.47 3.33 17.64
C VAL A 4 7.78 2.70 18.06
N GLY A 5 8.59 2.31 17.09
CA GLY A 5 9.95 1.83 17.30
C GLY A 5 10.33 0.66 16.41
N LYS A 6 11.62 0.46 16.23
CA LYS A 6 12.15 -0.73 15.59
C LYS A 6 11.97 -1.93 16.52
N MET A 7 11.51 -3.04 15.99
CA MET A 7 11.41 -4.31 16.73
C MET A 7 12.70 -5.10 16.56
N ASP A 8 13.21 -5.65 17.67
CA ASP A 8 14.34 -6.57 17.62
C ASP A 8 13.83 -7.97 17.21
N ASN A 9 14.48 -8.56 16.20
CA ASN A 9 14.16 -9.89 15.67
C ASN A 9 12.67 -10.08 15.33
N PRO A 10 12.08 -9.25 14.46
CA PRO A 10 10.72 -9.47 13.98
C PRO A 10 10.63 -10.79 13.19
N ASP A 11 9.46 -11.40 13.15
CA ASP A 11 9.20 -12.58 12.32
C ASP A 11 8.91 -12.18 10.87
N ALA A 12 8.52 -10.94 10.64
CA ALA A 12 8.46 -10.31 9.32
C ALA A 12 8.49 -8.80 9.43
N GLU A 13 8.94 -8.16 8.38
CA GLU A 13 8.89 -6.71 8.22
C GLU A 13 8.59 -6.33 6.78
N ALA A 14 8.06 -5.14 6.58
CA ALA A 14 7.94 -4.52 5.27
C ALA A 14 8.10 -3.01 5.38
N THR A 15 8.65 -2.43 4.34
CA THR A 15 8.79 -0.98 4.18
C THR A 15 8.13 -0.56 2.88
N GLU A 16 7.18 0.35 2.99
CA GLU A 16 6.57 1.01 1.82
C GLU A 16 6.85 2.51 1.92
N GLY A 17 6.90 3.15 0.77
CA GLY A 17 7.18 4.57 0.68
C GLY A 17 6.44 5.22 -0.47
N SER A 18 6.21 6.51 -0.35
CA SER A 18 5.74 7.35 -1.44
C SER A 18 6.84 8.37 -1.78
N PRO A 19 7.61 8.15 -2.84
CA PRO A 19 8.63 9.09 -3.30
C PRO A 19 8.06 10.49 -3.62
N ALA A 20 6.79 10.56 -4.05
CA ALA A 20 6.12 11.82 -4.35
C ALA A 20 6.02 12.78 -3.16
N CYS A 21 5.79 12.24 -1.95
CA CYS A 21 5.74 13.05 -0.72
C CYS A 21 6.92 12.81 0.23
N GLY A 22 7.79 11.84 -0.08
CA GLY A 22 8.92 11.45 0.77
C GLY A 22 8.51 10.70 2.04
N ASP A 23 7.23 10.34 2.19
CA ASP A 23 6.75 9.58 3.33
C ASP A 23 7.17 8.10 3.20
N GLN A 24 7.56 7.49 4.30
CA GLN A 24 7.94 6.08 4.38
C GLN A 24 7.42 5.47 5.69
N VAL A 25 6.91 4.24 5.62
CA VAL A 25 6.50 3.46 6.79
C VAL A 25 7.17 2.10 6.73
N THR A 26 7.70 1.65 7.87
CA THR A 26 8.14 0.28 8.08
C THR A 26 7.28 -0.34 9.17
N VAL A 27 6.72 -1.52 8.93
CA VAL A 27 5.96 -2.29 9.92
C VAL A 27 6.73 -3.56 10.25
N TYR A 28 6.83 -3.87 11.54
CA TYR A 28 7.45 -5.07 12.11
C TYR A 28 6.40 -5.93 12.78
N LEU A 29 6.42 -7.23 12.53
CA LEU A 29 5.48 -8.20 13.09
C LEU A 29 6.19 -9.24 13.94
N LYS A 30 5.56 -9.59 15.07
CA LYS A 30 5.80 -10.79 15.87
C LYS A 30 4.55 -11.66 15.81
N VAL A 31 4.66 -12.88 15.34
CA VAL A 31 3.51 -13.74 15.05
C VAL A 31 3.63 -15.06 15.82
N ASN A 32 2.57 -15.48 16.47
CA ASN A 32 2.47 -16.81 17.06
C ASN A 32 2.31 -17.85 15.96
N ASP A 33 3.25 -18.78 15.87
CA ASP A 33 3.28 -19.79 14.80
C ASP A 33 2.14 -20.80 14.86
N GLU A 34 1.57 -21.05 16.04
CA GLU A 34 0.47 -22.01 16.19
C GLU A 34 -0.88 -21.39 15.83
N THR A 35 -1.15 -20.18 16.34
CA THR A 35 -2.44 -19.50 16.19
C THR A 35 -2.49 -18.55 15.01
N LYS A 36 -1.32 -18.21 14.42
CA LYS A 36 -1.18 -17.17 13.39
C LYS A 36 -1.70 -15.81 13.83
N THR A 37 -1.58 -15.52 15.13
CA THR A 37 -1.98 -14.25 15.76
C THR A 37 -0.79 -13.30 15.83
N ILE A 38 -1.00 -12.04 15.54
CA ILE A 38 -0.02 -10.97 15.71
C ILE A 38 0.13 -10.68 17.21
N GLU A 39 1.16 -11.23 17.83
CA GLU A 39 1.43 -11.05 19.27
C GLU A 39 1.95 -9.67 19.58
N ASP A 40 2.81 -9.17 18.71
CA ASP A 40 3.33 -7.80 18.79
C ASP A 40 3.53 -7.20 17.41
N ILE A 41 3.41 -5.88 17.35
CA ILE A 41 3.55 -5.10 16.13
C ILE A 41 4.11 -3.73 16.48
N SER A 42 5.04 -3.27 15.68
CA SER A 42 5.56 -1.91 15.81
C SER A 42 5.82 -1.29 14.45
N PHE A 43 6.07 0.01 14.42
CA PHE A 43 6.38 0.70 13.18
C PHE A 43 7.42 1.80 13.37
N LEU A 44 8.10 2.11 12.28
CA LEU A 44 8.82 3.36 12.07
C LEU A 44 8.16 4.14 10.94
N SER A 45 8.09 5.43 11.09
CA SER A 45 7.56 6.33 10.06
C SER A 45 8.47 7.53 9.88
N TYR A 46 8.79 7.81 8.63
CA TYR A 46 9.42 9.06 8.21
C TYR A 46 8.40 9.79 7.34
N GLY A 47 7.80 10.86 7.86
CA GLY A 47 6.75 11.54 7.15
C GLY A 47 6.00 12.55 8.02
N CYS A 48 4.85 12.99 7.52
CA CYS A 48 4.02 13.98 8.19
C CYS A 48 3.27 13.40 9.40
N ALA A 49 2.67 14.27 10.22
CA ALA A 49 1.88 13.85 11.38
C ALA A 49 0.74 12.88 11.03
N SER A 50 0.09 13.05 9.87
CA SER A 50 -0.95 12.14 9.40
C SER A 50 -0.40 10.74 9.12
N ASN A 51 0.81 10.64 8.54
CA ASN A 51 1.46 9.36 8.30
C ASN A 51 1.77 8.61 9.61
N ILE A 52 2.26 9.32 10.62
CA ILE A 52 2.50 8.75 11.96
C ILE A 52 1.19 8.32 12.62
N ALA A 53 0.13 9.13 12.51
CA ALA A 53 -1.16 8.82 13.11
C ALA A 53 -1.82 7.59 12.47
N THR A 54 -1.79 7.49 11.15
CA THR A 54 -2.35 6.35 10.42
C THR A 54 -1.58 5.05 10.69
N ALA A 55 -0.25 5.09 10.73
CA ALA A 55 0.56 3.94 11.09
C ALA A 55 0.30 3.49 12.55
N SER A 56 0.16 4.45 13.47
CA SER A 56 -0.18 4.14 14.86
C SER A 56 -1.53 3.43 14.97
N ILE A 57 -2.58 3.94 14.35
CA ILE A 57 -3.92 3.35 14.45
C ILE A 57 -4.00 2.00 13.76
N ILE A 58 -3.37 1.82 12.59
CA ILE A 58 -3.31 0.54 11.87
C ILE A 58 -2.63 -0.53 12.74
N THR A 59 -1.55 -0.21 13.42
CA THR A 59 -0.87 -1.15 14.31
C THR A 59 -1.69 -1.48 15.55
N ASP A 60 -2.41 -0.50 16.12
CA ASP A 60 -3.35 -0.76 17.22
C ASP A 60 -4.49 -1.71 16.79
N MET A 61 -5.02 -1.51 15.58
CA MET A 61 -6.09 -2.35 15.03
C MET A 61 -5.63 -3.78 14.73
N ALA A 62 -4.38 -3.97 14.32
CA ALA A 62 -3.82 -5.27 13.93
C ALA A 62 -3.33 -6.09 15.12
N LYS A 63 -2.91 -5.46 16.20
CA LYS A 63 -2.38 -6.14 17.39
C LYS A 63 -3.41 -7.07 18.02
N GLY A 64 -3.02 -8.33 18.26
CA GLY A 64 -3.89 -9.36 18.82
C GLY A 64 -4.85 -10.03 17.84
N LYS A 65 -4.87 -9.62 16.56
CA LYS A 65 -5.66 -10.26 15.51
C LYS A 65 -4.86 -11.38 14.85
N THR A 66 -5.57 -12.35 14.28
CA THR A 66 -4.96 -13.31 13.36
C THR A 66 -4.52 -12.61 12.08
N LEU A 67 -3.58 -13.23 11.35
CA LEU A 67 -3.15 -12.69 10.05
C LEU A 67 -4.34 -12.51 9.09
N GLU A 68 -5.28 -13.47 9.08
CA GLU A 68 -6.48 -13.39 8.24
C GLU A 68 -7.40 -12.23 8.62
N GLU A 69 -7.59 -11.96 9.90
CA GLU A 69 -8.36 -10.81 10.37
C GLU A 69 -7.64 -9.50 10.06
N ALA A 70 -6.32 -9.46 10.25
CA ALA A 70 -5.52 -8.27 9.98
C ALA A 70 -5.46 -7.90 8.49
N LYS A 71 -5.54 -8.88 7.58
CA LYS A 71 -5.66 -8.64 6.13
C LYS A 71 -6.93 -7.88 5.74
N ASN A 72 -7.97 -7.95 6.55
CA ASN A 72 -9.23 -7.25 6.28
C ASN A 72 -9.23 -5.80 6.78
N ILE A 73 -8.18 -5.35 7.46
CA ILE A 73 -8.03 -3.96 7.89
C ILE A 73 -7.72 -3.11 6.65
N THR A 74 -8.60 -2.17 6.39
CA THR A 74 -8.50 -1.29 5.22
C THR A 74 -8.00 0.11 5.60
N TRP A 75 -7.55 0.86 4.62
CA TRP A 75 -7.21 2.27 4.81
C TRP A 75 -8.42 3.11 5.25
N LYS A 76 -9.66 2.71 4.84
CA LYS A 76 -10.91 3.37 5.26
C LYS A 76 -11.13 3.18 6.77
N ASP A 77 -10.88 1.97 7.30
CA ASP A 77 -10.99 1.71 8.74
C ASP A 77 -10.05 2.61 9.55
N ALA A 78 -8.81 2.79 9.07
CA ALA A 78 -7.84 3.68 9.72
C ALA A 78 -8.28 5.15 9.66
N MET A 79 -8.82 5.57 8.54
CA MET A 79 -9.33 6.93 8.34
C MET A 79 -10.53 7.20 9.26
N ASP A 80 -11.48 6.27 9.34
CA ASP A 80 -12.67 6.36 10.18
C ASP A 80 -12.29 6.39 11.66
N ALA A 81 -11.31 5.58 12.07
CA ALA A 81 -10.80 5.57 13.46
C ALA A 81 -10.08 6.88 13.87
N LEU A 82 -9.70 7.70 12.89
CA LEU A 82 -9.10 9.03 13.10
C LEU A 82 -10.10 10.19 12.91
N ASP A 83 -11.41 9.89 12.88
CA ASP A 83 -12.46 10.87 12.61
C ASP A 83 -12.31 11.59 11.24
N GLY A 84 -11.68 10.91 10.29
CA GLY A 84 -11.41 11.40 8.95
C GLY A 84 -10.02 12.03 8.78
N LEU A 85 -9.64 12.20 7.52
CA LEU A 85 -8.40 12.87 7.10
C LEU A 85 -8.72 13.90 6.03
N PRO A 86 -7.94 15.00 5.94
CA PRO A 86 -8.02 15.89 4.80
C PRO A 86 -7.81 15.10 3.48
N PRO A 87 -8.53 15.42 2.39
CA PRO A 87 -8.43 14.68 1.12
C PRO A 87 -7.00 14.48 0.62
N VAL A 88 -6.15 15.50 0.79
CA VAL A 88 -4.72 15.45 0.41
C VAL A 88 -3.87 14.55 1.32
N LYS A 89 -4.44 13.98 2.39
CA LYS A 89 -3.77 13.09 3.36
C LYS A 89 -4.33 11.66 3.37
N VAL A 90 -5.30 11.36 2.52
CA VAL A 90 -5.86 10.01 2.39
C VAL A 90 -4.77 8.99 2.01
N HIS A 91 -3.80 9.37 1.18
CA HIS A 91 -2.67 8.53 0.82
C HIS A 91 -1.85 8.03 2.03
N CYS A 92 -1.82 8.75 3.14
CA CYS A 92 -1.13 8.29 4.36
C CYS A 92 -1.81 7.05 4.96
N SER A 93 -3.15 6.97 4.92
CA SER A 93 -3.88 5.79 5.39
C SER A 93 -3.70 4.60 4.45
N VAL A 94 -3.65 4.84 3.13
CA VAL A 94 -3.36 3.81 2.13
C VAL A 94 -1.95 3.25 2.35
N LEU A 95 -0.94 4.11 2.47
CA LEU A 95 0.45 3.71 2.72
C LEU A 95 0.58 2.84 3.98
N ALA A 96 -0.07 3.22 5.09
CA ALA A 96 -0.01 2.46 6.33
C ALA A 96 -0.69 1.08 6.20
N ALA A 97 -1.87 1.01 5.54
CA ALA A 97 -2.57 -0.24 5.29
C ALA A 97 -1.77 -1.17 4.37
N ASP A 98 -1.21 -0.64 3.29
CA ASP A 98 -0.37 -1.40 2.35
C ASP A 98 0.89 -1.94 3.02
N THR A 99 1.52 -1.17 3.90
CA THR A 99 2.70 -1.63 4.63
C THR A 99 2.36 -2.80 5.55
N LEU A 100 1.21 -2.76 6.25
CA LEU A 100 0.72 -3.90 7.04
C LEU A 100 0.49 -5.13 6.17
N GLN A 101 -0.20 -4.97 5.02
CA GLN A 101 -0.47 -6.07 4.09
C GLN A 101 0.83 -6.68 3.54
N SER A 102 1.80 -5.85 3.20
CA SER A 102 3.13 -6.29 2.75
C SER A 102 3.87 -7.07 3.83
N ALA A 103 3.85 -6.61 5.09
CA ALA A 103 4.48 -7.32 6.21
C ALA A 103 3.84 -8.69 6.45
N ILE A 104 2.51 -8.79 6.42
CA ILE A 104 1.78 -10.05 6.52
C ILE A 104 2.13 -10.98 5.35
N SER A 105 2.16 -10.45 4.13
CA SER A 105 2.51 -11.21 2.93
C SER A 105 3.94 -11.77 3.01
N ASN A 106 4.90 -10.97 3.49
CA ASN A 106 6.28 -11.40 3.69
C ASN A 106 6.35 -12.57 4.68
N TYR A 107 5.66 -12.46 5.83
CA TYR A 107 5.56 -13.58 6.78
C TYR A 107 5.03 -14.84 6.12
N GLU A 108 3.93 -14.74 5.37
CA GLU A 108 3.31 -15.88 4.71
C GLU A 108 4.21 -16.54 3.65
N ILE A 109 4.95 -15.73 2.89
CA ILE A 109 5.91 -16.22 1.89
C ILE A 109 7.07 -16.94 2.57
N GLU A 110 7.65 -16.35 3.60
CA GLU A 110 8.80 -16.91 4.34
C GLU A 110 8.45 -18.22 5.03
N HIS A 111 7.20 -18.38 5.48
CA HIS A 111 6.71 -19.59 6.13
C HIS A 111 6.00 -20.57 5.17
N GLY A 112 6.07 -20.32 3.85
CA GLY A 112 5.49 -21.22 2.83
C GLY A 112 3.96 -21.26 2.80
N LEU A 113 3.29 -20.31 3.45
CA LEU A 113 1.81 -20.20 3.47
C LEU A 113 1.27 -19.54 2.20
N LYS A 114 2.11 -18.77 1.50
CA LYS A 114 1.77 -18.07 0.26
C LYS A 114 2.92 -18.22 -0.73
N LYS A 115 2.59 -18.46 -1.99
CA LYS A 115 3.58 -18.40 -3.08
C LYS A 115 3.82 -16.96 -3.49
N VAL A 116 5.06 -16.66 -3.86
CA VAL A 116 5.36 -15.39 -4.54
C VAL A 116 4.56 -15.36 -5.84
N PRO A 117 3.66 -14.40 -6.04
CA PRO A 117 2.91 -14.31 -7.28
C PRO A 117 3.85 -13.97 -8.45
N ASP A 118 3.66 -14.64 -9.59
CA ASP A 118 4.34 -14.25 -10.81
C ASP A 118 3.91 -12.82 -11.20
N PHE A 119 4.89 -11.96 -11.49
CA PHE A 119 4.59 -10.61 -11.94
C PHE A 119 3.87 -10.63 -13.29
N GLY A 120 2.76 -9.93 -13.37
CA GLY A 120 1.96 -9.86 -14.58
C GLY A 120 0.82 -8.86 -14.49
N LYS A 121 -0.08 -8.92 -15.46
CA LYS A 121 -1.22 -8.00 -15.55
C LYS A 121 -2.07 -7.94 -14.26
N ALA A 122 -2.29 -9.10 -13.61
CA ALA A 122 -3.04 -9.16 -12.35
C ALA A 122 -2.32 -8.40 -11.22
N THR A 123 -1.00 -8.55 -11.11
CA THR A 123 -0.19 -7.81 -10.13
C THR A 123 -0.25 -6.31 -10.39
N ILE A 124 -0.17 -5.90 -11.66
CA ILE A 124 -0.29 -4.49 -12.04
C ILE A 124 -1.66 -3.93 -11.64
N GLU A 125 -2.74 -4.67 -11.90
CA GLU A 125 -4.10 -4.26 -11.55
C GLU A 125 -4.27 -4.10 -10.02
N GLU A 126 -3.72 -5.02 -9.21
CA GLU A 126 -3.73 -4.90 -7.74
C GLU A 126 -2.95 -3.67 -7.25
N GLU A 127 -1.81 -3.36 -7.86
CA GLU A 127 -1.08 -2.13 -7.52
C GLU A 127 -1.87 -0.87 -7.90
N LEU A 128 -2.57 -0.86 -9.02
CA LEU A 128 -3.40 0.28 -9.44
C LEU A 128 -4.62 0.50 -8.53
N LYS A 129 -5.15 -0.54 -7.88
CA LYS A 129 -6.21 -0.41 -6.86
C LYS A 129 -5.78 0.33 -5.60
N LYS A 130 -4.48 0.45 -5.36
CA LYS A 130 -3.92 1.20 -4.23
C LYS A 130 -3.87 2.71 -4.48
N ILE A 131 -4.01 3.13 -5.74
CA ILE A 131 -3.95 4.53 -6.13
C ILE A 131 -5.33 5.14 -6.00
N ILE A 132 -5.47 6.05 -5.05
CA ILE A 132 -6.74 6.68 -4.69
C ILE A 132 -6.87 8.04 -5.38
N TYR A 133 -7.97 8.25 -6.10
CA TYR A 133 -8.29 9.54 -6.68
C TYR A 133 -8.77 10.51 -5.58
N PRO A 134 -8.00 11.59 -5.30
CA PRO A 134 -8.20 12.38 -4.08
C PRO A 134 -9.55 13.10 -3.96
N GLN A 135 -10.19 13.44 -5.10
CA GLN A 135 -11.47 14.14 -5.08
C GLN A 135 -12.65 13.28 -4.63
N VAL A 136 -12.55 11.96 -4.82
CA VAL A 136 -13.67 11.03 -4.58
C VAL A 136 -13.35 10.06 -3.44
N GLY A 137 -12.06 9.78 -3.19
CA GLY A 137 -11.63 8.81 -2.19
C GLY A 137 -11.88 7.35 -2.58
N GLU A 138 -11.88 7.08 -3.89
CA GLU A 138 -11.99 5.73 -4.47
C GLU A 138 -10.78 5.47 -5.37
N ASP A 139 -10.46 4.18 -5.58
CA ASP A 139 -9.33 3.80 -6.41
C ASP A 139 -9.58 4.02 -7.91
N ILE A 140 -8.50 4.20 -8.67
CA ILE A 140 -8.58 4.51 -10.11
C ILE A 140 -9.14 3.36 -10.96
N ILE A 141 -9.12 2.11 -10.46
CA ILE A 141 -9.75 0.96 -11.13
C ILE A 141 -11.27 1.00 -10.94
N ALA A 142 -11.73 1.19 -9.68
CA ALA A 142 -13.15 1.32 -9.36
C ALA A 142 -13.80 2.49 -10.11
N LEU A 143 -13.08 3.60 -10.26
CA LEU A 143 -13.52 4.78 -11.01
C LEU A 143 -13.44 4.61 -12.53
N LYS A 144 -12.99 3.45 -13.03
CA LYS A 144 -12.81 3.17 -14.47
C LYS A 144 -11.90 4.19 -15.17
N MET A 145 -10.94 4.72 -14.44
CA MET A 145 -9.94 5.65 -14.97
C MET A 145 -8.84 4.92 -15.75
N VAL A 146 -8.73 3.60 -15.63
CA VAL A 146 -7.81 2.75 -16.40
C VAL A 146 -8.57 2.07 -17.52
N LYS A 147 -8.19 2.35 -18.77
CA LYS A 147 -8.79 1.76 -19.99
C LYS A 147 -8.08 0.49 -20.44
N TYR A 148 -6.77 0.46 -20.27
CA TYR A 148 -5.95 -0.63 -20.77
C TYR A 148 -4.74 -0.85 -19.87
N ILE A 149 -4.40 -2.12 -19.67
CA ILE A 149 -3.17 -2.57 -18.99
C ILE A 149 -2.51 -3.60 -19.90
N GLY A 150 -1.30 -3.31 -20.34
CA GLY A 150 -0.43 -4.21 -21.10
C GLY A 150 0.84 -4.51 -20.33
N PHE A 151 1.32 -5.75 -20.43
CA PHE A 151 2.64 -6.16 -19.93
C PHE A 151 3.25 -7.14 -20.90
N GLN A 152 4.43 -6.81 -21.41
CA GLN A 152 5.20 -7.66 -22.31
C GLN A 152 6.69 -7.35 -22.19
N ASP A 153 7.53 -8.37 -22.04
CA ASP A 153 9.00 -8.29 -22.03
C ASP A 153 9.60 -7.26 -21.03
N GLY A 154 8.88 -6.98 -19.95
CA GLY A 154 9.24 -5.99 -18.94
C GLY A 154 8.74 -4.57 -19.25
N GLU A 155 8.00 -4.38 -20.33
CA GLU A 155 7.36 -3.12 -20.64
C GLU A 155 5.89 -3.13 -20.17
N VAL A 156 5.52 -2.14 -19.35
CA VAL A 156 4.15 -1.91 -18.89
C VAL A 156 3.57 -0.75 -19.72
N THR A 157 2.36 -0.95 -20.23
CA THR A 157 1.60 0.10 -20.91
C THR A 157 0.27 0.30 -20.20
N ILE A 158 -0.04 1.53 -19.82
CA ILE A 158 -1.30 1.87 -19.16
C ILE A 158 -1.95 3.03 -19.91
N ASP A 159 -3.19 2.83 -20.34
CA ASP A 159 -3.99 3.89 -20.94
C ASP A 159 -4.98 4.42 -19.90
N LEU A 160 -4.91 5.69 -19.60
CA LEU A 160 -5.78 6.35 -18.63
C LEU A 160 -6.91 7.12 -19.32
N ASN A 161 -8.03 7.22 -18.62
CA ASN A 161 -9.19 8.02 -19.00
C ASN A 161 -9.39 9.14 -17.96
N ILE A 162 -8.45 10.07 -17.92
CA ILE A 162 -8.48 11.26 -17.05
C ILE A 162 -8.67 12.48 -17.94
N MET A 163 -9.51 13.43 -17.53
CA MET A 163 -9.72 14.66 -18.30
C MET A 163 -8.40 15.44 -18.47
N LYS A 164 -8.22 16.05 -19.65
CA LYS A 164 -7.00 16.78 -20.00
C LYS A 164 -6.63 17.90 -19.01
N PHE A 165 -7.61 18.49 -18.36
CA PHE A 165 -7.43 19.60 -17.41
C PHE A 165 -7.59 19.14 -15.94
N ASP A 166 -7.59 17.85 -15.67
CA ASP A 166 -7.65 17.32 -14.30
C ASP A 166 -6.36 17.67 -13.57
N GLN A 167 -6.49 18.31 -12.41
CA GLN A 167 -5.34 18.75 -11.61
C GLN A 167 -4.51 17.59 -11.04
N TRP A 168 -5.09 16.39 -10.92
CA TRP A 168 -4.44 15.20 -10.37
C TRP A 168 -3.81 14.30 -11.44
N ARG A 169 -3.98 14.63 -12.69
CA ARG A 169 -3.55 13.83 -13.83
C ARG A 169 -2.08 13.40 -13.75
N GLU A 170 -1.19 14.35 -13.52
CA GLU A 170 0.25 14.09 -13.45
C GLU A 170 0.63 13.36 -12.15
N ASN A 171 -0.03 13.68 -11.03
CA ASN A 171 0.20 13.00 -9.76
C ASN A 171 -0.16 11.52 -9.85
N ILE A 172 -1.32 11.19 -10.45
CA ILE A 172 -1.73 9.80 -10.65
C ILE A 172 -0.75 9.06 -11.57
N ALA A 173 -0.31 9.68 -12.66
CA ALA A 173 0.68 9.07 -13.53
C ALA A 173 2.01 8.81 -12.81
N GLU A 174 2.43 9.70 -11.91
CA GLU A 174 3.64 9.52 -11.11
C GLU A 174 3.46 8.42 -10.06
N GLU A 175 2.35 8.39 -9.33
CA GLU A 175 2.04 7.30 -8.38
C GLU A 175 2.03 5.93 -9.07
N ILE A 176 1.47 5.83 -10.29
CA ILE A 176 1.52 4.60 -11.09
C ILE A 176 2.96 4.17 -11.33
N ARG A 177 3.84 5.09 -11.73
CA ARG A 177 5.27 4.76 -11.95
C ARG A 177 5.93 4.27 -10.67
N GLU A 178 5.71 4.96 -9.56
CA GLU A 178 6.27 4.61 -8.25
C GLU A 178 5.84 3.21 -7.80
N HIS A 179 4.55 2.91 -7.90
CA HIS A 179 4.01 1.60 -7.53
C HIS A 179 4.55 0.46 -8.37
N LEU A 180 4.86 0.69 -9.63
CA LEU A 180 5.29 -0.36 -10.55
C LEU A 180 6.80 -0.48 -10.68
N LEU A 181 7.58 0.61 -10.52
CA LEU A 181 9.05 0.57 -10.61
C LEU A 181 9.72 -0.18 -9.46
N LYS A 182 9.01 -0.45 -8.37
CA LYS A 182 9.53 -1.30 -7.27
C LYS A 182 9.70 -2.77 -7.68
N TYR A 183 9.07 -3.20 -8.78
CA TYR A 183 9.17 -4.57 -9.28
C TYR A 183 10.35 -4.72 -10.24
N PRO A 184 11.30 -5.65 -9.98
CA PRO A 184 12.46 -5.85 -10.82
C PRO A 184 12.13 -6.33 -12.24
N GLU A 185 10.94 -6.90 -12.45
CA GLU A 185 10.43 -7.32 -13.74
C GLU A 185 10.05 -6.15 -14.64
N VAL A 186 9.83 -4.96 -14.07
CA VAL A 186 9.43 -3.74 -14.80
C VAL A 186 10.65 -2.98 -15.23
N LYS A 187 10.89 -2.92 -16.54
CA LYS A 187 12.01 -2.21 -17.17
C LYS A 187 11.61 -0.83 -17.69
N LYS A 188 10.35 -0.71 -18.11
CA LYS A 188 9.83 0.52 -18.71
C LYS A 188 8.33 0.64 -18.49
N ILE A 189 7.88 1.86 -18.25
CA ILE A 189 6.46 2.18 -18.09
C ILE A 189 6.07 3.28 -19.06
N THR A 190 5.04 3.01 -19.86
CA THR A 190 4.41 3.95 -20.77
C THR A 190 3.00 4.24 -20.27
N ILE A 191 2.73 5.48 -19.93
CA ILE A 191 1.39 5.93 -19.50
C ILE A 191 0.85 6.87 -20.56
N ASN A 192 -0.24 6.45 -21.19
CA ASN A 192 -0.92 7.25 -22.20
C ASN A 192 -2.04 8.05 -21.53
N LEU A 193 -1.90 9.34 -21.58
CA LEU A 193 -2.87 10.32 -21.08
C LEU A 193 -3.61 10.93 -22.28
N PRO A 194 -4.95 11.12 -22.22
CA PRO A 194 -5.73 11.73 -23.31
C PRO A 194 -5.41 13.21 -23.51
#